data_c4fd15118ae3a35257110187430eebfb
#
_entry.id   c4fd15118ae3a35257110187430eebfb
#
_cell.length_a   1.000
_cell.length_b   1.000
_cell.length_c   1.000
_cell.angle_alpha   90.00
_cell.angle_beta   90.00
_cell.angle_gamma   90.00
#
_symmetry.space_group_name_H-M   'P 1'
#
loop_
_entity.id
_entity.type
_entity.pdbx_description
1 polymer ?
#
loop_
_entity_poly.entity_id
_entity_poly.type
_entity_poly.pdbx_seq_one_letter_code
_entity_poly.pdbx_strand_id
1 'polypeptide(L)'
;MNEKGIFAGDPDFEKHGICESVTWPRCKYVTQGHRDDGTPLPGSYLDGGELKDGFKENVEYFRLDFLDPHEVAYGDRFEAMLPILWLMAGAKGERENVRGWGKWFIPKQCPYAVLIREETFAEFKRELAGRPDITLVFLVTDSEEAFREMSADLPGQPQTKMLYKSYLDNFKINLETAL
;
A
#
# COMPACT_ATOMS: atom_id res chain seq x y z
N MET A 1 16.75 -25.16 -0.18
CA MET A 1 17.13 -25.04 1.25
C MET A 1 17.62 -23.62 1.47
N ASN A 2 17.13 -22.93 2.47
CA ASN A 2 17.66 -21.63 2.87
C ASN A 2 18.81 -21.78 3.91
N GLU A 3 19.37 -20.66 4.39
CA GLU A 3 20.46 -20.65 5.38
C GLU A 3 20.10 -21.34 6.71
N LYS A 4 18.80 -21.53 6.99
CA LYS A 4 18.28 -22.22 8.17
C LYS A 4 18.02 -23.73 7.94
N GLY A 5 18.33 -24.25 6.74
CA GLY A 5 18.12 -25.65 6.40
C GLY A 5 16.68 -26.04 6.06
N ILE A 6 15.80 -25.06 5.79
CA ILE A 6 14.38 -25.28 5.50
C ILE A 6 14.20 -25.47 3.98
N PHE A 7 13.38 -26.45 3.57
CA PHE A 7 13.09 -26.78 2.18
C PHE A 7 11.70 -26.30 1.77
N ALA A 8 11.52 -26.05 0.49
CA ALA A 8 10.20 -25.83 -0.08
C ALA A 8 9.30 -27.05 0.20
N GLY A 9 8.09 -26.80 0.71
CA GLY A 9 7.16 -27.84 1.17
C GLY A 9 7.21 -28.14 2.66
N ASP A 10 8.18 -27.59 3.40
CA ASP A 10 8.16 -27.59 4.86
C ASP A 10 7.07 -26.63 5.35
N PRO A 11 6.24 -27.00 6.35
CA PRO A 11 5.21 -26.11 6.91
C PRO A 11 5.73 -24.75 7.40
N ASP A 12 6.98 -24.72 7.85
CA ASP A 12 7.65 -23.49 8.31
C ASP A 12 8.37 -22.74 7.19
N PHE A 13 8.38 -23.23 5.95
CA PHE A 13 9.12 -22.62 4.84
C PHE A 13 8.68 -21.19 4.56
N GLU A 14 7.38 -20.90 4.57
CA GLU A 14 6.86 -19.55 4.35
C GLU A 14 7.31 -18.58 5.43
N LYS A 15 7.31 -19.03 6.69
CA LYS A 15 7.76 -18.22 7.82
C LYS A 15 9.27 -17.97 7.84
N HIS A 16 10.04 -18.93 7.36
CA HIS A 16 11.51 -18.92 7.41
C HIS A 16 12.17 -18.94 6.04
N GLY A 17 11.40 -18.77 4.96
CA GLY A 17 11.92 -18.68 3.59
C GLY A 17 12.95 -17.56 3.42
N ILE A 18 13.74 -17.64 2.36
CA ILE A 18 14.85 -16.69 2.11
C ILE A 18 14.38 -15.23 2.15
N CYS A 19 13.21 -14.93 1.59
CA CYS A 19 12.71 -13.55 1.52
C CYS A 19 12.47 -12.95 2.91
N GLU A 20 11.76 -13.65 3.79
CA GLU A 20 11.43 -13.16 5.13
C GLU A 20 12.59 -13.27 6.12
N SER A 21 13.35 -14.37 6.05
CA SER A 21 14.37 -14.65 7.07
C SER A 21 15.75 -14.07 6.77
N VAL A 22 16.03 -13.72 5.51
CA VAL A 22 17.37 -13.26 5.09
C VAL A 22 17.27 -11.94 4.33
N THR A 23 16.54 -11.91 3.21
CA THR A 23 16.54 -10.73 2.31
C THR A 23 15.93 -9.51 2.97
N TRP A 24 14.73 -9.66 3.54
CA TRP A 24 14.05 -8.54 4.19
C TRP A 24 14.81 -7.98 5.39
N PRO A 25 15.28 -8.79 6.38
CA PRO A 25 16.08 -8.26 7.46
C PRO A 25 17.34 -7.55 7.00
N ARG A 26 18.05 -8.08 5.99
CA ARG A 26 19.24 -7.41 5.44
C ARG A 26 18.91 -6.06 4.84
N CYS A 27 17.89 -5.98 3.96
CA CYS A 27 17.46 -4.71 3.38
C CYS A 27 17.03 -3.71 4.46
N LYS A 28 16.20 -4.15 5.40
CA LYS A 28 15.71 -3.33 6.51
C LYS A 28 16.86 -2.76 7.35
N TYR A 29 17.76 -3.63 7.81
CA TYR A 29 18.84 -3.22 8.70
C TYR A 29 19.84 -2.29 8.01
N VAL A 30 20.21 -2.58 6.77
CA VAL A 30 21.11 -1.72 5.99
C VAL A 30 20.49 -0.34 5.77
N THR A 31 19.18 -0.28 5.51
CA THR A 31 18.47 0.99 5.34
C THR A 31 18.37 1.77 6.65
N GLN A 32 18.09 1.09 7.76
CA GLN A 32 17.94 1.72 9.08
C GLN A 32 19.25 1.99 9.81
N GLY A 33 20.35 1.31 9.44
CA GLY A 33 21.64 1.37 10.13
C GLY A 33 21.71 0.56 11.43
N HIS A 34 20.64 -0.10 11.83
CA HIS A 34 20.54 -0.88 13.07
C HIS A 34 19.66 -2.10 12.94
N ARG A 35 19.79 -3.06 13.84
CA ARG A 35 18.94 -4.25 13.97
C ARG A 35 17.66 -3.94 14.75
N ASP A 36 16.73 -4.92 14.79
CA ASP A 36 15.46 -4.79 15.53
C ASP A 36 15.64 -4.57 17.03
N ASP A 37 16.75 -5.00 17.60
CA ASP A 37 17.12 -4.79 18.99
C ASP A 37 17.78 -3.43 19.25
N GLY A 38 17.90 -2.57 18.22
CA GLY A 38 18.57 -1.27 18.28
C GLY A 38 20.09 -1.33 18.16
N THR A 39 20.69 -2.53 18.02
CA THR A 39 22.15 -2.66 17.87
C THR A 39 22.60 -2.05 16.54
N PRO A 40 23.52 -1.06 16.53
CA PRO A 40 24.04 -0.49 15.29
C PRO A 40 24.77 -1.52 14.43
N LEU A 41 24.70 -1.37 13.12
CA LEU A 41 25.46 -2.24 12.21
C LEU A 41 26.94 -1.88 12.27
N PRO A 42 27.82 -2.89 12.49
CA PRO A 42 29.26 -2.66 12.52
C PRO A 42 29.82 -2.60 11.09
N GLY A 43 30.84 -1.77 10.88
CA GLY A 43 31.62 -1.70 9.63
C GLY A 43 31.30 -0.47 8.79
N SER A 44 31.96 -0.39 7.64
CA SER A 44 31.88 0.75 6.72
C SER A 44 31.73 0.27 5.30
N TYR A 45 31.13 1.10 4.46
CA TYR A 45 31.09 0.94 3.00
C TYR A 45 32.47 1.21 2.38
N LEU A 46 32.63 0.86 1.09
CA LEU A 46 33.88 1.10 0.36
C LEU A 46 34.21 2.59 0.17
N ASP A 47 33.22 3.45 0.21
CA ASP A 47 33.33 4.91 0.15
C ASP A 47 33.66 5.57 1.50
N GLY A 48 33.75 4.75 2.56
CA GLY A 48 34.06 5.21 3.91
C GLY A 48 32.84 5.59 4.77
N GLY A 49 31.61 5.55 4.22
CA GLY A 49 30.39 5.75 4.99
C GLY A 49 30.19 4.62 6.02
N GLU A 50 29.71 4.93 7.22
CA GLU A 50 29.48 3.91 8.23
C GLU A 50 28.13 3.23 8.04
N LEU A 51 28.06 1.90 8.19
CA LEU A 51 26.83 1.11 8.04
C LEU A 51 25.74 1.53 9.04
N LYS A 52 26.15 2.00 10.23
CA LYS A 52 25.22 2.47 11.27
C LYS A 52 24.43 3.73 10.89
N ASP A 53 24.89 4.50 9.91
CA ASP A 53 24.22 5.73 9.46
C ASP A 53 22.99 5.44 8.57
N GLY A 54 22.89 4.20 8.08
CA GLY A 54 21.79 3.78 7.21
C GLY A 54 21.71 4.57 5.90
N PHE A 55 20.55 4.47 5.26
CA PHE A 55 20.20 5.26 4.08
C PHE A 55 18.97 6.13 4.36
N LYS A 56 18.94 7.34 3.79
CA LYS A 56 17.75 8.22 3.83
C LYS A 56 16.72 7.79 2.77
N GLU A 57 16.41 6.50 2.74
CA GLU A 57 15.53 5.88 1.75
C GLU A 57 14.42 5.12 2.46
N ASN A 58 13.26 5.00 1.80
CA ASN A 58 12.15 4.20 2.27
C ASN A 58 12.22 2.80 1.65
N VAL A 59 12.09 1.79 2.50
CA VAL A 59 12.01 0.38 2.10
C VAL A 59 10.76 -0.23 2.69
N GLU A 60 9.90 -0.76 1.83
CA GLU A 60 8.68 -1.47 2.22
C GLU A 60 8.73 -2.91 1.71
N TYR A 61 8.32 -3.85 2.55
CA TYR A 61 8.19 -5.26 2.20
C TYR A 61 6.71 -5.60 2.02
N PHE A 62 6.38 -6.18 0.87
CA PHE A 62 5.03 -6.63 0.57
C PHE A 62 5.02 -8.15 0.42
N ARG A 63 4.04 -8.78 1.07
CA ARG A 63 3.69 -10.16 0.79
C ARG A 63 2.53 -10.17 -0.18
N LEU A 64 2.68 -10.89 -1.30
CA LEU A 64 1.59 -11.13 -2.22
C LEU A 64 0.74 -12.28 -1.68
N ASP A 65 -0.56 -12.04 -1.57
CA ASP A 65 -1.52 -13.01 -1.07
C ASP A 65 -2.77 -13.02 -1.97
N PHE A 66 -3.59 -14.06 -1.84
CA PHE A 66 -4.88 -14.14 -2.50
C PHE A 66 -5.98 -13.76 -1.53
N LEU A 67 -6.87 -12.85 -1.94
CA LEU A 67 -8.05 -12.46 -1.19
C LEU A 67 -9.28 -13.16 -1.76
N ASP A 68 -10.23 -13.54 -0.89
CA ASP A 68 -11.51 -14.05 -1.32
C ASP A 68 -12.32 -12.92 -2.00
N PRO A 69 -12.81 -13.12 -3.25
CA PRO A 69 -13.54 -12.09 -3.98
C PRO A 69 -14.79 -11.61 -3.26
N HIS A 70 -15.50 -12.49 -2.57
CA HIS A 70 -16.72 -12.13 -1.84
C HIS A 70 -16.41 -11.29 -0.61
N GLU A 71 -15.36 -11.63 0.16
CA GLU A 71 -14.91 -10.84 1.30
C GLU A 71 -14.48 -9.42 0.86
N VAL A 72 -13.81 -9.30 -0.29
CA VAL A 72 -13.43 -8.00 -0.85
C VAL A 72 -14.67 -7.22 -1.28
N ALA A 73 -15.63 -7.86 -1.97
CA ALA A 73 -16.86 -7.22 -2.42
C ALA A 73 -17.76 -6.73 -1.27
N TYR A 74 -17.81 -7.47 -0.17
CA TYR A 74 -18.48 -7.03 1.06
C TYR A 74 -17.67 -6.01 1.86
N GLY A 75 -16.40 -5.88 1.51
CA GLY A 75 -15.49 -4.90 2.06
C GLY A 75 -14.75 -5.30 3.32
N ASP A 76 -14.89 -6.47 3.77
CA ASP A 76 -14.20 -6.98 4.96
C ASP A 76 -12.68 -7.00 4.78
N ARG A 77 -12.20 -6.93 3.53
CA ARG A 77 -10.78 -6.96 3.17
C ARG A 77 -10.26 -5.67 2.52
N PHE A 78 -11.00 -4.57 2.61
CA PHE A 78 -10.54 -3.30 2.01
C PHE A 78 -9.17 -2.87 2.53
N GLU A 79 -8.90 -3.08 3.80
CA GLU A 79 -7.61 -2.75 4.42
C GLU A 79 -6.42 -3.43 3.72
N ALA A 80 -6.63 -4.67 3.26
CA ALA A 80 -5.62 -5.41 2.53
C ALA A 80 -5.31 -4.82 1.15
N MET A 81 -6.21 -3.97 0.61
CA MET A 81 -6.05 -3.28 -0.66
C MET A 81 -5.26 -1.96 -0.53
N LEU A 82 -5.21 -1.35 0.65
CA LEU A 82 -4.55 -0.06 0.86
C LEU A 82 -3.09 -0.01 0.41
N PRO A 83 -2.26 -1.06 0.61
CA PRO A 83 -0.89 -1.06 0.11
C PRO A 83 -0.80 -0.92 -1.41
N ILE A 84 -1.71 -1.56 -2.15
CA ILE A 84 -1.75 -1.48 -3.61
C ILE A 84 -2.19 -0.08 -4.06
N LEU A 85 -3.20 0.52 -3.40
CA LEU A 85 -3.64 1.87 -3.70
C LEU A 85 -2.54 2.91 -3.44
N TRP A 86 -1.77 2.74 -2.37
CA TRP A 86 -0.59 3.55 -2.08
C TRP A 86 0.48 3.42 -3.16
N LEU A 87 0.79 2.20 -3.63
CA LEU A 87 1.69 1.96 -4.76
C LEU A 87 1.17 2.63 -6.05
N MET A 88 -0.14 2.50 -6.35
CA MET A 88 -0.78 3.14 -7.50
C MET A 88 -0.74 4.67 -7.42
N ALA A 89 -0.67 5.24 -6.23
CA ALA A 89 -0.50 6.66 -5.96
C ALA A 89 0.97 7.12 -6.02
N GLY A 90 1.89 6.24 -6.42
CA GLY A 90 3.31 6.53 -6.60
C GLY A 90 4.15 6.37 -5.33
N ALA A 91 3.64 5.67 -4.32
CA ALA A 91 4.33 5.34 -3.07
C ALA A 91 4.95 6.56 -2.36
N LYS A 92 4.27 7.69 -2.40
CA LYS A 92 4.71 8.95 -1.78
C LYS A 92 4.17 9.06 -0.36
N GLY A 93 5.04 9.51 0.55
CA GLY A 93 4.72 9.64 1.96
C GLY A 93 4.73 8.31 2.72
N GLU A 94 4.52 8.37 4.03
CA GLU A 94 4.48 7.19 4.87
C GLU A 94 3.14 6.48 4.71
N ARG A 95 3.19 5.15 4.45
CA ARG A 95 2.00 4.34 4.33
C ARG A 95 1.31 4.16 5.69
N GLU A 96 0.07 4.57 5.77
CA GLU A 96 -0.74 4.40 6.97
C GLU A 96 -1.49 3.06 6.93
N ASN A 97 -1.46 2.36 8.07
CA ASN A 97 -2.27 1.17 8.30
C ASN A 97 -3.57 1.59 9.01
N VAL A 98 -4.70 1.33 8.39
CA VAL A 98 -6.02 1.60 8.96
C VAL A 98 -6.65 0.27 9.35
N ARG A 99 -7.31 0.22 10.49
CA ARG A 99 -8.13 -0.91 10.92
C ARG A 99 -9.61 -0.54 10.85
N GLY A 100 -10.39 -1.35 10.19
CA GLY A 100 -11.85 -1.18 10.08
C GLY A 100 -12.33 -0.38 8.88
N TRP A 101 -13.60 -0.62 8.53
CA TRP A 101 -14.30 0.07 7.45
C TRP A 101 -14.63 1.50 7.84
N GLY A 102 -14.11 2.44 7.06
CA GLY A 102 -14.51 3.82 7.10
C GLY A 102 -15.51 4.15 5.98
N LYS A 103 -16.01 5.38 6.02
CA LYS A 103 -16.77 6.00 4.92
C LYS A 103 -15.83 6.40 3.79
N TRP A 104 -14.66 6.87 4.15
CA TRP A 104 -13.53 7.25 3.28
C TRP A 104 -12.21 7.11 4.02
N PHE A 105 -11.12 7.19 3.26
CA PHE A 105 -9.78 7.21 3.79
C PHE A 105 -8.96 8.34 3.17
N ILE A 106 -8.42 9.23 3.98
CA ILE A 106 -7.52 10.32 3.57
C ILE A 106 -6.27 10.23 4.44
N PRO A 107 -5.17 9.62 3.97
CA PRO A 107 -3.94 9.50 4.73
C PRO A 107 -3.31 10.88 4.97
N LYS A 108 -2.63 11.06 6.10
CA LYS A 108 -2.10 12.36 6.52
C LYS A 108 -0.95 12.85 5.65
N GLN A 109 -0.09 11.94 5.20
CA GLN A 109 1.17 12.28 4.52
C GLN A 109 1.25 11.78 3.08
N CYS A 110 0.17 11.22 2.54
CA CYS A 110 0.16 10.68 1.19
C CYS A 110 -0.74 11.53 0.29
N PRO A 111 -0.37 11.74 -0.98
CA PRO A 111 -1.12 12.60 -1.91
C PRO A 111 -2.29 11.87 -2.58
N TYR A 112 -2.98 10.99 -1.86
CA TYR A 112 -4.16 10.31 -2.38
C TYR A 112 -5.28 10.23 -1.36
N ALA A 113 -6.48 9.97 -1.83
CA ALA A 113 -7.65 9.73 -1.00
C ALA A 113 -8.53 8.64 -1.61
N VAL A 114 -9.36 8.01 -0.80
CA VAL A 114 -10.29 6.96 -1.22
C VAL A 114 -11.67 7.24 -0.67
N LEU A 115 -12.66 7.36 -1.53
CA LEU A 115 -14.07 7.33 -1.14
C LEU A 115 -14.57 5.90 -1.21
N ILE A 116 -15.00 5.36 -0.08
CA ILE A 116 -15.44 3.95 0.04
C ILE A 116 -16.96 3.84 -0.12
N ARG A 117 -17.71 4.82 0.41
CA ARG A 117 -19.17 4.85 0.39
C ARG A 117 -19.68 6.08 -0.34
N GLU A 118 -20.32 5.87 -1.49
CA GLU A 118 -20.85 6.94 -2.35
C GLU A 118 -21.77 7.90 -1.61
N GLU A 119 -22.62 7.39 -0.70
CA GLU A 119 -23.57 8.19 0.07
C GLU A 119 -22.91 9.21 0.99
N THR A 120 -21.61 9.08 1.22
CA THR A 120 -20.82 10.00 2.05
C THR A 120 -20.01 11.01 1.25
N PHE A 121 -20.21 11.08 -0.07
CA PHE A 121 -19.45 11.96 -0.95
C PHE A 121 -19.45 13.44 -0.53
N ALA A 122 -20.57 13.96 -0.08
CA ALA A 122 -20.67 15.36 0.34
C ALA A 122 -19.79 15.67 1.58
N GLU A 123 -19.67 14.73 2.50
CA GLU A 123 -18.79 14.87 3.67
C GLU A 123 -17.33 14.73 3.25
N PHE A 124 -17.01 13.72 2.44
CA PHE A 124 -15.69 13.49 1.87
C PHE A 124 -15.16 14.71 1.11
N LYS A 125 -15.99 15.32 0.26
CA LYS A 125 -15.64 16.52 -0.50
C LYS A 125 -15.24 17.70 0.41
N ARG A 126 -15.93 17.88 1.54
CA ARG A 126 -15.59 18.93 2.51
C ARG A 126 -14.25 18.69 3.18
N GLU A 127 -13.97 17.46 3.58
CA GLU A 127 -12.66 17.07 4.13
C GLU A 127 -11.54 17.24 3.10
N LEU A 128 -11.79 16.83 1.86
CA LEU A 128 -10.82 16.93 0.77
C LEU A 128 -10.47 18.39 0.42
N ALA A 129 -11.40 19.32 0.59
CA ALA A 129 -11.16 20.76 0.34
C ALA A 129 -10.04 21.33 1.24
N GLY A 130 -9.80 20.73 2.41
CA GLY A 130 -8.70 21.07 3.30
C GLY A 130 -7.34 20.46 2.93
N ARG A 131 -7.27 19.65 1.85
CA ARG A 131 -6.10 18.87 1.45
C ARG A 131 -5.71 19.12 -0.02
N PRO A 132 -5.18 20.31 -0.34
CA PRO A 132 -4.77 20.66 -1.71
C PRO A 132 -3.57 19.84 -2.24
N ASP A 133 -2.91 19.10 -1.37
CA ASP A 133 -1.83 18.18 -1.69
C ASP A 133 -2.31 16.86 -2.33
N ILE A 134 -3.61 16.55 -2.24
CA ILE A 134 -4.18 15.34 -2.84
C ILE A 134 -4.22 15.47 -4.36
N THR A 135 -3.48 14.60 -5.03
CA THR A 135 -3.38 14.57 -6.51
C THR A 135 -4.12 13.41 -7.15
N LEU A 136 -4.49 12.40 -6.38
CA LEU A 136 -5.20 11.22 -6.84
C LEU A 136 -6.34 10.85 -5.89
N VAL A 137 -7.52 10.61 -6.46
CA VAL A 137 -8.69 10.14 -5.69
C VAL A 137 -9.22 8.85 -6.30
N PHE A 138 -9.35 7.83 -5.46
CA PHE A 138 -10.04 6.60 -5.80
C PHE A 138 -11.50 6.70 -5.36
N LEU A 139 -12.43 6.43 -6.29
CA LEU A 139 -13.87 6.44 -6.05
C LEU A 139 -14.42 5.02 -6.20
N VAL A 140 -14.92 4.47 -5.10
CA VAL A 140 -15.48 3.12 -5.08
C VAL A 140 -16.96 3.20 -5.48
N THR A 141 -17.26 2.77 -6.70
CA THR A 141 -18.62 2.75 -7.26
C THR A 141 -18.72 1.71 -8.37
N ASP A 142 -19.91 1.16 -8.58
CA ASP A 142 -20.22 0.30 -9.73
C ASP A 142 -20.94 1.09 -10.86
N SER A 143 -21.19 2.39 -10.65
CA SER A 143 -21.86 3.27 -11.60
C SER A 143 -20.87 4.23 -12.26
N GLU A 144 -20.69 4.10 -13.59
CA GLU A 144 -19.89 5.05 -14.36
C GLU A 144 -20.47 6.46 -14.37
N GLU A 145 -21.80 6.61 -14.26
CA GLU A 145 -22.47 7.90 -14.18
C GLU A 145 -22.13 8.57 -12.86
N ALA A 146 -22.31 7.87 -11.74
CA ALA A 146 -21.93 8.37 -10.41
C ALA A 146 -20.43 8.72 -10.34
N PHE A 147 -19.57 7.90 -10.94
CA PHE A 147 -18.15 8.20 -11.03
C PHE A 147 -17.88 9.51 -11.76
N ARG A 148 -18.50 9.73 -12.91
CA ARG A 148 -18.34 10.97 -13.70
C ARG A 148 -18.83 12.20 -12.95
N GLU A 149 -20.00 12.12 -12.31
CA GLU A 149 -20.56 13.21 -11.50
C GLU A 149 -19.67 13.56 -10.32
N MET A 150 -19.28 12.56 -9.52
CA MET A 150 -18.38 12.76 -8.37
C MET A 150 -17.03 13.31 -8.80
N SER A 151 -16.44 12.78 -9.88
CA SER A 151 -15.15 13.25 -10.39
C SER A 151 -15.17 14.72 -10.82
N ALA A 152 -16.25 15.15 -11.48
CA ALA A 152 -16.40 16.52 -11.93
C ALA A 152 -16.61 17.52 -10.77
N ASP A 153 -17.14 17.04 -9.65
CA ASP A 153 -17.48 17.88 -8.48
C ASP A 153 -16.40 17.90 -7.39
N LEU A 154 -15.26 17.22 -7.60
CA LEU A 154 -14.15 17.21 -6.64
C LEU A 154 -13.41 18.55 -6.61
N PRO A 155 -13.03 19.06 -5.41
CA PRO A 155 -12.24 20.27 -5.28
C PRO A 155 -10.80 20.04 -5.82
N GLY A 156 -10.24 21.05 -6.47
CA GLY A 156 -8.86 21.00 -6.95
C GLY A 156 -8.62 20.13 -8.19
N GLN A 157 -9.67 19.49 -8.73
CA GLN A 157 -9.59 18.64 -9.93
C GLN A 157 -8.46 17.59 -9.87
N PRO A 158 -8.36 16.77 -8.82
CA PRO A 158 -7.36 15.71 -8.76
C PRO A 158 -7.61 14.66 -9.86
N GLN A 159 -6.58 13.90 -10.20
CA GLN A 159 -6.80 12.71 -11.00
C GLN A 159 -7.75 11.75 -10.28
N THR A 160 -8.70 11.16 -11.00
CA THR A 160 -9.64 10.20 -10.42
C THR A 160 -9.47 8.83 -11.02
N LYS A 161 -9.64 7.81 -10.20
CA LYS A 161 -9.69 6.40 -10.62
C LYS A 161 -10.91 5.74 -10.02
N MET A 162 -11.66 5.07 -10.87
CA MET A 162 -12.79 4.25 -10.46
C MET A 162 -12.28 2.93 -9.90
N LEU A 163 -12.86 2.52 -8.77
CA LEU A 163 -12.71 1.18 -8.23
C LEU A 163 -14.11 0.55 -8.16
N TYR A 164 -14.28 -0.60 -8.81
CA TYR A 164 -15.51 -1.38 -8.64
C TYR A 164 -15.60 -1.95 -7.22
N LYS A 165 -16.81 -2.19 -6.72
CA LYS A 165 -17.02 -2.79 -5.39
C LYS A 165 -16.35 -4.16 -5.26
N SER A 166 -16.29 -4.91 -6.34
CA SER A 166 -15.53 -6.16 -6.43
C SER A 166 -14.04 -5.95 -6.68
N TYR A 167 -13.35 -5.06 -6.10
CA TYR A 167 -11.94 -4.63 -6.31
C TYR A 167 -11.04 -5.54 -7.16
N LEU A 168 -11.30 -6.85 -7.17
CA LEU A 168 -10.51 -7.84 -7.92
C LEU A 168 -10.64 -7.71 -9.44
N ASP A 169 -11.76 -7.21 -9.94
CA ASP A 169 -11.94 -7.03 -11.40
C ASP A 169 -10.98 -5.97 -11.93
N ASN A 170 -10.63 -4.98 -11.12
CA ASN A 170 -9.64 -3.97 -11.48
C ASN A 170 -8.20 -4.51 -11.54
N PHE A 171 -7.89 -5.60 -10.85
CA PHE A 171 -6.56 -6.19 -10.83
C PHE A 171 -6.37 -7.30 -11.86
N LYS A 172 -7.43 -8.02 -12.23
CA LYS A 172 -7.40 -9.01 -13.34
C LYS A 172 -6.99 -8.37 -14.66
N ILE A 173 -7.50 -7.19 -14.96
CA ILE A 173 -7.21 -6.46 -16.21
C ILE A 173 -5.72 -6.10 -16.30
N ASN A 174 -5.07 -5.80 -15.17
CA ASN A 174 -3.65 -5.45 -15.16
C ASN A 174 -2.72 -6.68 -15.27
N LEU A 175 -3.17 -7.86 -14.92
CA LEU A 175 -2.41 -9.11 -15.07
C LEU A 175 -2.47 -9.64 -16.51
N GLU A 176 -3.58 -9.48 -17.21
CA GLU A 176 -3.73 -9.91 -18.61
C GLU A 176 -2.99 -9.01 -19.61
N THR A 177 -2.72 -7.75 -19.25
CA THR A 177 -1.94 -6.81 -20.09
C THR A 177 -0.43 -6.84 -19.81
N ALA A 178 0.03 -7.59 -18.82
CA ALA A 178 1.45 -7.71 -18.44
C ALA A 178 2.10 -9.03 -18.96
N LEU A 179 1.37 -9.85 -19.74
CA LEU A 179 1.86 -11.03 -20.46
C LEU A 179 1.91 -10.75 -21.97
#